data_c18550ee5edcdc09c9b9f16d249095bb
#
_entry.id   c18550ee5edcdc09c9b9f16d249095bb
#
_cell.length_a   1.000
_cell.length_b   1.000
_cell.length_c   1.000
_cell.angle_alpha   90.00
_cell.angle_beta   90.00
_cell.angle_gamma   90.00
#
_symmetry.space_group_name_H-M   'P 1'
#
loop_
_entity.id
_entity.type
_entity.pdbx_description
1 polymer ?
#
loop_
_entity_poly.entity_id
_entity_poly.type
_entity_poly.pdbx_seq_one_letter_code
_entity_poly.pdbx_strand_id
1 'polypeptide(L)'
;MIQDVITQLEKKEDLDFHSMQHAIELIMTGNVDDLSIEAFLLALNAKGIQETEITAAARVMKEKSLTFPLGDGDHIDTCGTGGSGLHTFNCSTASSFVAAAGGAAVTKHGNKAVSSKSGSADLLLAAGADIAHDRGKLETIFKRVGFVFLFAPLHHLSLIHI
;
A
#
# COMPACT_ATOMS: atom_id res chain seq x y z
N MET A 1 0.54 -22.84 -11.55
CA MET A 1 0.06 -22.70 -10.14
C MET A 1 1.11 -21.94 -9.34
N ILE A 2 0.79 -21.41 -8.16
CA ILE A 2 1.78 -20.63 -7.36
C ILE A 2 3.03 -21.46 -7.05
N GLN A 3 2.87 -22.76 -6.86
CA GLN A 3 3.96 -23.69 -6.55
C GLN A 3 5.01 -23.82 -7.65
N ASP A 4 4.62 -23.70 -8.92
CA ASP A 4 5.56 -23.72 -10.04
C ASP A 4 6.44 -22.48 -10.03
N VAL A 5 5.83 -21.33 -9.70
CA VAL A 5 6.52 -20.04 -9.55
C VAL A 5 7.51 -20.09 -8.38
N ILE A 6 7.10 -20.63 -7.22
CA ILE A 6 7.99 -20.80 -6.06
C ILE A 6 9.19 -21.69 -6.43
N THR A 7 8.94 -22.81 -7.10
CA THR A 7 10.00 -23.74 -7.54
C THR A 7 10.99 -23.06 -8.50
N GLN A 8 10.52 -22.20 -9.40
CA GLN A 8 11.38 -21.42 -10.31
C GLN A 8 12.26 -20.44 -9.52
N LEU A 9 11.65 -19.69 -8.58
CA LEU A 9 12.37 -18.74 -7.73
C LEU A 9 13.44 -19.41 -6.83
N GLU A 10 13.14 -20.60 -6.29
CA GLU A 10 14.07 -21.40 -5.48
C GLU A 10 15.32 -21.81 -6.29
N LYS A 11 15.17 -22.02 -7.60
CA LYS A 11 16.28 -22.27 -8.52
C LYS A 11 17.06 -21.01 -8.91
N LYS A 12 16.69 -19.84 -8.35
CA LYS A 12 17.27 -18.53 -8.68
C LYS A 12 16.98 -18.07 -10.11
N GLU A 13 15.92 -18.57 -10.72
CA GLU A 13 15.48 -18.19 -12.05
C GLU A 13 14.54 -16.98 -11.97
N ASP A 14 14.71 -16.01 -12.86
CA ASP A 14 13.86 -14.83 -12.96
C ASP A 14 12.47 -15.20 -13.49
N LEU A 15 11.45 -14.53 -12.97
CA LEU A 15 10.11 -14.64 -13.52
C LEU A 15 9.92 -13.68 -14.69
N ASP A 16 9.26 -14.15 -15.73
CA ASP A 16 8.77 -13.26 -16.76
C ASP A 16 7.59 -12.42 -16.24
N PHE A 17 7.23 -11.38 -17.01
CA PHE A 17 6.15 -10.46 -16.65
C PHE A 17 4.82 -11.19 -16.38
N HIS A 18 4.45 -12.16 -17.22
CA HIS A 18 3.18 -12.86 -17.09
C HIS A 18 3.15 -13.82 -15.91
N SER A 19 4.23 -14.51 -15.65
CA SER A 19 4.37 -15.42 -14.49
C SER A 19 4.27 -14.63 -13.17
N MET A 20 4.95 -13.50 -13.09
CA MET A 20 4.88 -12.61 -11.92
C MET A 20 3.49 -11.99 -11.76
N GLN A 21 2.90 -11.48 -12.86
CA GLN A 21 1.55 -10.95 -12.85
C GLN A 21 0.55 -11.98 -12.33
N HIS A 22 0.58 -13.20 -12.85
CA HIS A 22 -0.32 -14.27 -12.44
C HIS A 22 -0.15 -14.66 -10.97
N ALA A 23 1.09 -14.75 -10.47
CA ALA A 23 1.37 -15.04 -9.07
C ALA A 23 0.77 -13.96 -8.15
N ILE A 24 0.99 -12.69 -8.46
CA ILE A 24 0.43 -11.58 -7.68
C ILE A 24 -1.11 -11.55 -7.78
N GLU A 25 -1.69 -11.83 -8.92
CA GLU A 25 -3.16 -11.93 -9.05
C GLU A 25 -3.76 -13.01 -8.14
N LEU A 26 -3.14 -14.19 -8.09
CA LEU A 26 -3.58 -15.27 -7.20
C LEU A 26 -3.50 -14.87 -5.73
N ILE A 27 -2.40 -14.23 -5.32
CA ILE A 27 -2.22 -13.71 -3.95
C ILE A 27 -3.28 -12.64 -3.66
N MET A 28 -3.39 -11.64 -4.54
CA MET A 28 -4.29 -10.50 -4.34
C MET A 28 -5.77 -10.88 -4.39
N THR A 29 -6.14 -12.03 -4.90
CA THR A 29 -7.52 -12.54 -4.90
C THR A 29 -7.81 -13.54 -3.79
N GLY A 30 -6.86 -13.78 -2.88
CA GLY A 30 -7.02 -14.71 -1.75
C GLY A 30 -7.04 -16.17 -2.15
N ASN A 31 -6.51 -16.51 -3.32
CA ASN A 31 -6.48 -17.89 -3.84
C ASN A 31 -5.17 -18.63 -3.49
N VAL A 32 -4.40 -18.11 -2.55
CA VAL A 32 -3.13 -18.67 -2.08
C VAL A 32 -3.14 -18.68 -0.56
N ASP A 33 -2.72 -19.77 0.05
CA ASP A 33 -2.57 -19.87 1.50
C ASP A 33 -1.34 -19.10 2.01
N ASP A 34 -1.35 -18.71 3.30
CA ASP A 34 -0.32 -17.88 3.91
C ASP A 34 1.08 -18.49 3.83
N LEU A 35 1.20 -19.83 3.97
CA LEU A 35 2.50 -20.50 3.88
C LEU A 35 3.08 -20.43 2.47
N SER A 36 2.23 -20.55 1.45
CA SER A 36 2.65 -20.39 0.04
C SER A 36 3.02 -18.93 -0.27
N ILE A 37 2.31 -17.95 0.32
CA ILE A 37 2.67 -16.53 0.20
C ILE A 37 4.04 -16.27 0.84
N GLU A 38 4.25 -16.77 2.05
CA GLU A 38 5.54 -16.65 2.75
C GLU A 38 6.68 -17.28 1.92
N ALA A 39 6.50 -18.51 1.44
CA ALA A 39 7.49 -19.19 0.61
C ALA A 39 7.83 -18.39 -0.67
N PHE A 40 6.80 -17.87 -1.34
CA PHE A 40 6.98 -17.02 -2.53
C PHE A 40 7.81 -15.77 -2.22
N LEU A 41 7.46 -15.03 -1.16
CA LEU A 41 8.16 -13.80 -0.78
C LEU A 41 9.60 -14.05 -0.36
N LEU A 42 9.86 -15.13 0.40
CA LEU A 42 11.20 -15.51 0.82
C LEU A 42 12.06 -15.94 -0.37
N ALA A 43 11.51 -16.75 -1.29
CA ALA A 43 12.23 -17.18 -2.49
C ALA A 43 12.54 -16.01 -3.43
N LEU A 44 11.58 -15.11 -3.65
CA LEU A 44 11.76 -13.90 -4.45
C LEU A 44 12.85 -13.00 -3.87
N ASN A 45 12.80 -12.75 -2.55
CA ASN A 45 13.82 -11.96 -1.87
C ASN A 45 15.21 -12.63 -1.92
N ALA A 46 15.28 -13.94 -1.70
CA ALA A 46 16.52 -14.69 -1.73
C ALA A 46 17.16 -14.80 -3.13
N LYS A 47 16.35 -14.72 -4.18
CA LYS A 47 16.80 -14.63 -5.58
C LYS A 47 17.34 -13.23 -5.89
N GLY A 48 16.72 -12.21 -5.37
CA GLY A 48 16.86 -10.81 -5.77
C GLY A 48 15.84 -10.41 -6.83
N ILE A 49 15.15 -9.29 -6.59
CA ILE A 49 14.00 -8.87 -7.41
C ILE A 49 14.50 -8.15 -8.67
N GLN A 50 13.90 -8.44 -9.82
CA GLN A 50 14.17 -7.81 -11.11
C GLN A 50 13.16 -6.71 -11.43
N GLU A 51 13.55 -5.78 -12.30
CA GLU A 51 12.70 -4.66 -12.73
C GLU A 51 11.38 -5.13 -13.35
N THR A 52 11.42 -6.17 -14.18
CA THR A 52 10.24 -6.77 -14.81
C THR A 52 9.26 -7.30 -13.77
N GLU A 53 9.76 -7.95 -12.72
CA GLU A 53 8.97 -8.50 -11.63
C GLU A 53 8.31 -7.41 -10.80
N ILE A 54 9.04 -6.33 -10.46
CA ILE A 54 8.48 -5.16 -9.77
C ILE A 54 7.39 -4.52 -10.61
N THR A 55 7.63 -4.34 -11.90
CA THR A 55 6.68 -3.71 -12.82
C THR A 55 5.38 -4.51 -12.93
N ALA A 56 5.48 -5.84 -13.05
CA ALA A 56 4.33 -6.73 -13.10
C ALA A 56 3.52 -6.68 -11.80
N ALA A 57 4.19 -6.77 -10.65
CA ALA A 57 3.54 -6.70 -9.34
C ALA A 57 2.83 -5.37 -9.14
N ALA A 58 3.50 -4.25 -9.39
CA ALA A 58 2.95 -2.92 -9.25
C ALA A 58 1.72 -2.69 -10.14
N ARG A 59 1.73 -3.25 -11.36
CA ARG A 59 0.59 -3.17 -12.27
C ARG A 59 -0.65 -3.87 -11.70
N VAL A 60 -0.51 -5.10 -11.24
CA VAL A 60 -1.63 -5.83 -10.61
C VAL A 60 -2.15 -5.11 -9.38
N MET A 61 -1.26 -4.66 -8.51
CA MET A 61 -1.65 -3.92 -7.29
C MET A 61 -2.43 -2.65 -7.64
N LYS A 62 -2.00 -1.92 -8.68
CA LYS A 62 -2.71 -0.73 -9.17
C LYS A 62 -4.08 -1.08 -9.75
N GLU A 63 -4.18 -2.13 -10.55
CA GLU A 63 -5.44 -2.59 -11.16
C GLU A 63 -6.46 -3.07 -10.12
N LYS A 64 -5.99 -3.66 -9.01
CA LYS A 64 -6.84 -4.16 -7.91
C LYS A 64 -7.14 -3.11 -6.84
N SER A 65 -6.50 -1.94 -6.88
CA SER A 65 -6.73 -0.89 -5.90
C SER A 65 -8.09 -0.22 -6.08
N LEU A 66 -8.73 0.12 -4.97
CA LEU A 66 -9.93 0.94 -4.99
C LEU A 66 -9.54 2.39 -5.23
N THR A 67 -9.95 2.93 -6.37
CA THR A 67 -9.69 4.33 -6.72
C THR A 67 -10.56 5.27 -5.91
N PHE A 68 -9.96 6.35 -5.42
CA PHE A 68 -10.66 7.47 -4.81
C PHE A 68 -10.79 8.61 -5.85
N PRO A 69 -11.99 9.14 -6.12
CA PRO A 69 -12.16 10.22 -7.08
C PRO A 69 -11.68 11.52 -6.45
N LEU A 70 -10.59 12.02 -6.97
CA LEU A 70 -9.95 13.23 -6.47
C LEU A 70 -10.60 14.52 -6.98
N GLY A 71 -11.39 14.46 -8.06
CA GLY A 71 -11.83 15.65 -8.79
C GLY A 71 -10.70 16.23 -9.66
N ASP A 72 -10.94 17.42 -10.20
CA ASP A 72 -9.96 18.13 -11.02
C ASP A 72 -8.99 18.90 -10.13
N GLY A 73 -7.71 18.94 -10.51
CA GLY A 73 -6.67 19.71 -9.85
C GLY A 73 -5.49 18.87 -9.35
N ASP A 74 -4.48 19.56 -8.82
CA ASP A 74 -3.28 18.94 -8.27
C ASP A 74 -3.53 18.44 -6.85
N HIS A 75 -3.15 17.20 -6.60
CA HIS A 75 -3.27 16.54 -5.31
C HIS A 75 -1.91 16.13 -4.78
N ILE A 76 -1.74 16.20 -3.48
CA ILE A 76 -0.48 15.85 -2.81
C ILE A 76 -0.69 14.62 -1.94
N ASP A 77 0.16 13.60 -2.14
CA ASP A 77 0.37 12.53 -1.17
C ASP A 77 1.77 12.66 -0.57
N THR A 78 1.84 12.67 0.75
CA THR A 78 3.10 12.73 1.50
C THR A 78 3.55 11.32 1.96
N CYS A 79 3.01 10.26 1.37
CA CYS A 79 3.34 8.90 1.74
C CYS A 79 4.82 8.61 1.46
N GLY A 80 5.53 8.11 2.46
CA GLY A 80 6.87 7.56 2.29
C GLY A 80 6.83 6.06 2.02
N THR A 81 7.91 5.51 1.51
CA THR A 81 8.05 4.07 1.23
C THR A 81 8.06 3.19 2.48
N GLY A 82 8.30 3.78 3.66
CA GLY A 82 8.45 3.02 4.90
C GLY A 82 9.79 2.29 4.99
N GLY A 83 9.97 1.49 6.05
CA GLY A 83 11.11 0.58 6.16
C GLY A 83 12.50 1.21 6.34
N SER A 84 12.59 2.51 6.62
CA SER A 84 13.88 3.21 6.75
C SER A 84 14.73 2.75 7.93
N GLY A 85 14.15 2.05 8.90
CA GLY A 85 14.79 1.69 10.18
C GLY A 85 15.05 2.88 11.11
N LEU A 86 14.75 4.10 10.69
CA LEU A 86 14.91 5.31 11.48
C LEU A 86 13.67 5.56 12.34
N HIS A 87 13.90 5.72 13.65
CA HIS A 87 12.82 6.04 14.60
C HIS A 87 12.60 7.56 14.66
N THR A 88 12.14 8.13 13.54
CA THR A 88 11.75 9.54 13.49
C THR A 88 10.28 9.70 13.90
N PHE A 89 9.86 10.93 14.20
CA PHE A 89 8.43 11.22 14.34
C PHE A 89 7.72 11.16 12.97
N ASN A 90 6.39 11.12 12.97
CA ASN A 90 5.60 10.99 11.73
C ASN A 90 5.63 12.27 10.88
N CYS A 91 6.82 12.62 10.38
CA CYS A 91 7.06 13.81 9.55
C CYS A 91 6.06 13.94 8.41
N SER A 92 5.86 12.86 7.65
CA SER A 92 4.98 12.87 6.48
C SER A 92 3.52 13.15 6.86
N THR A 93 3.07 12.69 8.04
CA THR A 93 1.72 12.98 8.52
C THR A 93 1.61 14.43 9.02
N ALA A 94 2.61 14.92 9.75
CA ALA A 94 2.63 16.32 10.19
C ALA A 94 2.69 17.28 8.98
N SER A 95 3.54 17.01 8.01
CA SER A 95 3.65 17.82 6.78
C SER A 95 2.35 17.85 5.97
N SER A 96 1.59 16.75 5.96
CA SER A 96 0.30 16.68 5.26
C SER A 96 -0.74 17.66 5.84
N PHE A 97 -0.77 17.81 7.16
CA PHE A 97 -1.65 18.78 7.82
C PHE A 97 -1.22 20.22 7.53
N VAL A 98 0.09 20.50 7.55
CA VAL A 98 0.62 21.83 7.22
C VAL A 98 0.30 22.18 5.78
N ALA A 99 0.48 21.25 4.84
CA ALA A 99 0.15 21.45 3.42
C ALA A 99 -1.34 21.73 3.23
N ALA A 100 -2.22 20.95 3.87
CA ALA A 100 -3.67 21.16 3.81
C ALA A 100 -4.07 22.52 4.42
N ALA A 101 -3.49 22.91 5.55
CA ALA A 101 -3.71 24.21 6.15
C ALA A 101 -3.22 25.37 5.25
N GLY A 102 -2.20 25.14 4.44
CA GLY A 102 -1.72 26.04 3.40
C GLY A 102 -2.57 26.09 2.13
N GLY A 103 -3.66 25.32 2.06
CA GLY A 103 -4.59 25.28 0.94
C GLY A 103 -4.32 24.20 -0.11
N ALA A 104 -3.37 23.31 0.12
CA ALA A 104 -3.15 22.17 -0.78
C ALA A 104 -4.23 21.09 -0.60
N ALA A 105 -4.63 20.45 -1.69
CA ALA A 105 -5.50 19.29 -1.66
C ALA A 105 -4.68 18.05 -1.33
N VAL A 106 -4.86 17.51 -0.12
CA VAL A 106 -4.04 16.40 0.40
C VAL A 106 -4.83 15.10 0.47
N THR A 107 -4.33 14.09 -0.23
CA THR A 107 -4.88 12.72 -0.24
C THR A 107 -3.82 11.76 0.27
N LYS A 108 -3.74 11.66 1.59
CA LYS A 108 -2.67 10.90 2.24
C LYS A 108 -2.97 9.43 2.36
N HIS A 109 -2.18 8.58 1.70
CA HIS A 109 -2.12 7.16 2.02
C HIS A 109 -1.35 6.90 3.31
N GLY A 110 -1.81 5.91 4.06
CA GLY A 110 -1.10 5.49 5.24
C GLY A 110 -1.61 4.19 5.85
N ASN A 111 -0.82 3.66 6.78
CA ASN A 111 -1.10 2.41 7.47
C ASN A 111 -0.71 2.52 8.94
N LYS A 112 -1.04 1.49 9.73
CA LYS A 112 -0.47 1.28 11.06
C LYS A 112 1.02 0.97 10.97
N ALA A 113 1.73 1.14 12.07
CA ALA A 113 3.13 0.79 12.15
C ALA A 113 3.35 -0.72 11.94
N VAL A 114 4.35 -1.06 11.12
CA VAL A 114 4.83 -2.45 10.95
C VAL A 114 6.20 -2.61 11.62
N SER A 115 7.14 -1.70 11.31
CA SER A 115 8.52 -1.75 11.82
C SER A 115 8.88 -0.60 12.77
N SER A 116 8.04 0.42 12.88
CA SER A 116 8.24 1.59 13.74
C SER A 116 7.31 1.57 14.96
N LYS A 117 7.53 2.49 15.90
CA LYS A 117 6.67 2.60 17.10
C LYS A 117 5.29 3.19 16.82
N SER A 118 5.10 3.91 15.72
CA SER A 118 3.85 4.59 15.38
C SER A 118 3.79 4.86 13.87
N GLY A 119 2.77 4.34 13.21
CA GLY A 119 2.42 4.64 11.83
C GLY A 119 1.52 5.88 11.72
N SER A 120 1.20 6.27 10.50
CA SER A 120 0.30 7.42 10.25
C SER A 120 -1.11 7.18 10.79
N ALA A 121 -1.63 5.96 10.66
CA ALA A 121 -2.93 5.59 11.20
C ALA A 121 -2.95 5.63 12.73
N ASP A 122 -1.87 5.17 13.38
CA ASP A 122 -1.77 5.17 14.84
C ASP A 122 -1.80 6.58 15.40
N LEU A 123 -1.12 7.53 14.74
CA LEU A 123 -1.14 8.96 15.13
C LEU A 123 -2.54 9.53 15.03
N LEU A 124 -3.25 9.29 13.92
CA LEU A 124 -4.60 9.80 13.72
C LEU A 124 -5.59 9.23 14.73
N LEU A 125 -5.52 7.93 15.00
CA LEU A 125 -6.36 7.27 16.02
C LEU A 125 -6.07 7.84 17.42
N ALA A 126 -4.79 8.04 17.76
CA ALA A 126 -4.40 8.66 19.04
C ALA A 126 -4.88 10.11 19.17
N ALA A 127 -5.00 10.84 18.05
CA ALA A 127 -5.59 12.17 18.00
C ALA A 127 -7.13 12.17 18.03
N GLY A 128 -7.76 10.99 18.11
CA GLY A 128 -9.22 10.84 18.17
C GLY A 128 -9.92 10.85 16.81
N ALA A 129 -9.16 10.76 15.70
CA ALA A 129 -9.76 10.66 14.38
C ALA A 129 -10.26 9.23 14.11
N ASP A 130 -11.44 9.11 13.54
CA ASP A 130 -11.90 7.87 12.94
C ASP A 130 -11.33 7.78 11.50
N ILE A 131 -10.70 6.66 11.17
CA ILE A 131 -10.03 6.43 9.88
C ILE A 131 -10.73 5.37 9.03
N ALA A 132 -11.76 4.72 9.57
CA ALA A 132 -12.48 3.62 8.90
C ALA A 132 -13.78 4.13 8.27
N HIS A 133 -13.67 4.87 7.17
CA HIS A 133 -14.80 5.49 6.50
C HIS A 133 -15.05 4.90 5.12
N ASP A 134 -16.35 4.85 4.76
CA ASP A 134 -16.74 4.60 3.38
C ASP A 134 -16.35 5.78 2.45
N ARG A 135 -16.37 5.49 1.15
CA ARG A 135 -16.00 6.46 0.11
C ARG A 135 -16.76 7.78 0.19
N GLY A 136 -18.09 7.72 0.42
CA GLY A 136 -18.93 8.93 0.44
C GLY A 136 -18.58 9.87 1.58
N LYS A 137 -18.25 9.30 2.76
CA LYS A 137 -17.79 10.06 3.90
C LYS A 137 -16.40 10.65 3.68
N LEU A 138 -15.47 9.88 3.07
CA LEU A 138 -14.16 10.37 2.71
C LEU A 138 -14.24 11.55 1.72
N GLU A 139 -15.09 11.48 0.70
CA GLU A 139 -15.33 12.58 -0.24
C GLU A 139 -15.87 13.83 0.48
N THR A 140 -16.78 13.64 1.42
CA THR A 140 -17.35 14.73 2.22
C THR A 140 -16.28 15.41 3.09
N ILE A 141 -15.45 14.62 3.75
CA ILE A 141 -14.32 15.12 4.56
C ILE A 141 -13.36 15.91 3.66
N PHE A 142 -12.95 15.33 2.52
CA PHE A 142 -12.02 15.97 1.60
C PHE A 142 -12.54 17.31 1.10
N LYS A 143 -13.78 17.38 0.65
CA LYS A 143 -14.41 18.64 0.18
C LYS A 143 -14.48 19.69 1.28
N ARG A 144 -14.58 19.29 2.53
CA ARG A 144 -14.76 20.21 3.67
C ARG A 144 -13.44 20.76 4.20
N VAL A 145 -12.39 19.95 4.24
CA VAL A 145 -11.13 20.31 4.92
C VAL A 145 -9.89 20.23 4.03
N GLY A 146 -10.03 19.86 2.74
CA GLY A 146 -8.91 19.74 1.82
C GLY A 146 -7.92 18.60 2.16
N PHE A 147 -8.29 17.75 3.10
CA PHE A 147 -7.47 16.62 3.55
C PHE A 147 -8.31 15.37 3.66
N VAL A 148 -7.77 14.24 3.19
CA VAL A 148 -8.34 12.92 3.42
C VAL A 148 -7.26 11.91 3.73
N PHE A 149 -7.53 11.01 4.66
CA PHE A 149 -6.68 9.88 4.97
C PHE A 149 -7.23 8.60 4.35
N LEU A 150 -6.44 7.99 3.47
CA LEU A 150 -6.77 6.73 2.81
C LEU A 150 -6.06 5.60 3.56
N PHE A 151 -6.81 4.91 4.41
CA PHE A 151 -6.27 3.80 5.20
C PHE A 151 -6.04 2.59 4.29
N ALA A 152 -4.78 2.21 4.09
CA ALA A 152 -4.36 1.24 3.08
C ALA A 152 -5.16 -0.07 3.10
N PRO A 153 -5.46 -0.72 4.24
CA PRO A 153 -6.27 -1.93 4.27
C PRO A 153 -7.67 -1.79 3.67
N LEU A 154 -8.27 -0.60 3.70
CA LEU A 154 -9.60 -0.35 3.13
C LEU A 154 -9.55 -0.04 1.63
N HIS A 155 -8.41 0.38 1.12
CA HIS A 155 -8.22 0.72 -0.30
C HIS A 155 -7.54 -0.39 -1.10
N HIS A 156 -6.86 -1.29 -0.42
CA HIS A 156 -6.26 -2.49 -0.98
C HIS A 156 -6.83 -3.71 -0.25
N LEU A 157 -8.10 -4.02 -0.49
CA LEU A 157 -8.82 -5.11 0.19
C LEU A 157 -8.12 -6.46 0.05
N SER A 158 -7.35 -6.64 -1.00
CA SER A 158 -6.53 -7.81 -1.25
C SER A 158 -5.28 -7.92 -0.35
N LEU A 159 -4.81 -6.82 0.25
CA LEU A 159 -3.70 -6.83 1.21
C LEU A 159 -4.14 -7.17 2.66
N ILE A 160 -5.42 -7.35 2.90
CA ILE A 160 -5.93 -7.77 4.21
C ILE A 160 -5.53 -9.22 4.52
N HIS A 161 -5.18 -9.97 3.48
CA HIS A 161 -4.82 -11.39 3.55
C HIS A 161 -3.31 -11.65 3.55
N ILE A 162 -2.47 -10.61 3.62
CA ILE A 162 -1.01 -10.74 3.64
C ILE A 162 -0.47 -10.36 5.02
#